data_00aa990005774a36b12bcbf124c096ea
#
_entry.id   00aa990005774a36b12bcbf124c096ea
#
_cell.length_a   1.000
_cell.length_b   1.000
_cell.length_c   1.000
_cell.angle_alpha   90.00
_cell.angle_beta   90.00
_cell.angle_gamma   90.00
#
_symmetry.space_group_name_H-M   'P 1'
#
loop_
_entity.id
_entity.type
_entity.pdbx_description
1 polymer ?
#
loop_
_entity_poly.entity_id
_entity_poly.type
_entity_poly.pdbx_seq_one_letter_code
_entity_poly.pdbx_strand_id
1 'polypeptide(L)'
;MAKKSRGSFLLRIEDTDLERSKKEFSDAICADLKWVGLEWDEGPEVGGKEKSYYQSQRLEFYEKFYEELLSQDLIYPCFTSEEELKIIRRNQIAAGQPPRYTGVWSQASEEEVQEELDKGNKPVYRFRIPKKRTISFTDLVKGEQSFSTDDLDDFIVRKKDSTPTFMFANAIDDSLMGVDLVLRGDDHLSNTPRQIALLESLDLSLPHYAHVSLFTGSDGAPLSKRNGSLSISDLKEKGYLPIAVTNYLSRVGHTINDNDLKTQKELADSFETKNISSSPSKFDLDQLLFWQKKAVDNLTIDECASWLSGNLDDLPPSVQERSFIELIKQNINFPNEAREYINNLFVNALSGDEENLKIIQSAGQEFFILALEVVNAGLSDWKQTCKDIEVRTGKKGKELFMPLRVAITGQTRGPELDKVIDLIGLERVLERLKEASQI
;
A
#
# COMPACT_ATOMS: atom_id res chain seq x y z
N MET A 1 -0.30 -7.02 -15.54
CA MET A 1 0.41 -7.89 -16.49
C MET A 1 -0.46 -9.07 -16.90
N ALA A 2 -0.87 -9.99 -16.03
CA ALA A 2 -1.73 -11.13 -16.37
C ALA A 2 -2.98 -10.72 -17.16
N LYS A 3 -3.75 -9.73 -16.71
CA LYS A 3 -4.93 -9.24 -17.45
C LYS A 3 -4.61 -8.76 -18.87
N LYS A 4 -3.46 -8.07 -19.09
CA LYS A 4 -3.04 -7.60 -20.42
C LYS A 4 -2.68 -8.76 -21.35
N SER A 5 -1.96 -9.76 -20.85
CA SER A 5 -1.55 -10.94 -21.62
C SER A 5 -2.67 -11.98 -21.80
N ARG A 6 -3.84 -11.77 -21.20
CA ARG A 6 -4.93 -12.76 -21.08
C ARG A 6 -4.47 -14.05 -20.42
N GLY A 7 -3.50 -13.94 -19.53
CA GLY A 7 -3.02 -15.01 -18.68
C GLY A 7 -3.80 -15.11 -17.38
N SER A 8 -3.49 -16.09 -16.54
CA SER A 8 -4.07 -16.27 -15.22
C SER A 8 -3.24 -15.54 -14.15
N PHE A 9 -3.91 -14.93 -13.20
CA PHE A 9 -3.29 -14.40 -11.99
C PHE A 9 -3.48 -15.42 -10.86
N LEU A 10 -2.37 -16.00 -10.40
CA LEU A 10 -2.34 -16.99 -9.33
C LEU A 10 -1.91 -16.32 -8.02
N LEU A 11 -2.67 -16.56 -6.95
CA LEU A 11 -2.30 -16.18 -5.59
C LEU A 11 -1.88 -17.42 -4.80
N ARG A 12 -0.66 -17.43 -4.26
CA ARG A 12 -0.11 -18.47 -3.39
C ARG A 12 0.26 -17.88 -2.04
N ILE A 13 -0.14 -18.56 -0.98
CA ILE A 13 0.19 -18.17 0.39
C ILE A 13 1.47 -18.90 0.83
N GLU A 14 2.48 -18.12 1.17
CA GLU A 14 3.79 -18.60 1.59
C GLU A 14 3.88 -18.71 3.12
N ASP A 15 3.21 -19.70 3.67
CA ASP A 15 3.00 -19.92 5.10
C ASP A 15 3.88 -21.03 5.68
N THR A 16 5.08 -21.23 5.13
CA THR A 16 6.03 -22.26 5.60
C THR A 16 6.71 -21.91 6.93
N ASP A 17 6.56 -20.69 7.44
CA ASP A 17 6.99 -20.28 8.78
C ASP A 17 5.77 -20.18 9.69
N LEU A 18 5.45 -21.28 10.36
CA LEU A 18 4.24 -21.41 11.18
C LEU A 18 4.21 -20.47 12.39
N GLU A 19 5.36 -19.98 12.87
CA GLU A 19 5.41 -19.02 13.98
C GLU A 19 4.99 -17.61 13.53
N ARG A 20 5.30 -17.26 12.30
CA ARG A 20 5.04 -15.94 11.70
C ARG A 20 3.78 -15.89 10.83
N SER A 21 3.33 -17.04 10.34
CA SER A 21 2.23 -17.14 9.37
C SER A 21 0.94 -17.57 10.08
N LYS A 22 0.18 -16.58 10.53
CA LYS A 22 -1.15 -16.83 11.09
C LYS A 22 -2.21 -16.72 9.98
N LYS A 23 -3.28 -17.50 10.09
CA LYS A 23 -4.40 -17.48 9.14
C LYS A 23 -4.98 -16.06 8.97
N GLU A 24 -5.04 -15.26 10.04
CA GLU A 24 -5.53 -13.89 10.03
C GLU A 24 -4.75 -13.00 9.05
N PHE A 25 -3.43 -13.23 8.89
CA PHE A 25 -2.61 -12.47 7.94
C PHE A 25 -2.92 -12.87 6.50
N SER A 26 -3.13 -14.15 6.24
CA SER A 26 -3.52 -14.65 4.90
C SER A 26 -4.90 -14.13 4.51
N ASP A 27 -5.85 -14.15 5.44
CA ASP A 27 -7.20 -13.63 5.24
C ASP A 27 -7.17 -12.11 4.98
N ALA A 28 -6.31 -11.37 5.73
CA ALA A 28 -6.12 -9.93 5.52
C ALA A 28 -5.53 -9.61 4.14
N ILE A 29 -4.51 -10.36 3.68
CA ILE A 29 -3.94 -10.19 2.33
C ILE A 29 -5.02 -10.39 1.25
N CYS A 30 -5.83 -11.44 1.38
CA CYS A 30 -6.93 -11.70 0.44
C CYS A 30 -7.96 -10.56 0.46
N ALA A 31 -8.33 -10.07 1.64
CA ALA A 31 -9.26 -8.95 1.80
C ALA A 31 -8.70 -7.65 1.21
N ASP A 32 -7.44 -7.35 1.44
CA ASP A 32 -6.76 -6.15 0.91
C ASP A 32 -6.65 -6.18 -0.61
N LEU A 33 -6.29 -7.33 -1.21
CA LEU A 33 -6.26 -7.50 -2.67
C LEU A 33 -7.65 -7.29 -3.28
N LYS A 34 -8.69 -7.89 -2.69
CA LYS A 34 -10.08 -7.70 -3.15
C LYS A 34 -10.52 -6.24 -3.01
N TRP A 35 -10.16 -5.58 -1.92
CA TRP A 35 -10.53 -4.18 -1.72
C TRP A 35 -9.92 -3.26 -2.78
N VAL A 36 -8.66 -3.48 -3.17
CA VAL A 36 -8.06 -2.74 -4.30
C VAL A 36 -8.56 -3.25 -5.66
N GLY A 37 -9.48 -4.23 -5.69
CA GLY A 37 -10.09 -4.82 -6.88
C GLY A 37 -9.17 -5.77 -7.65
N LEU A 38 -8.14 -6.31 -7.03
CA LEU A 38 -7.29 -7.36 -7.59
C LEU A 38 -7.87 -8.72 -7.24
N GLU A 39 -8.53 -9.33 -8.21
CA GLU A 39 -9.04 -10.70 -8.15
C GLU A 39 -8.04 -11.65 -8.80
N TRP A 40 -7.93 -12.85 -8.26
CA TRP A 40 -7.08 -13.91 -8.79
C TRP A 40 -7.90 -15.02 -9.41
N ASP A 41 -7.35 -15.66 -10.44
CA ASP A 41 -8.02 -16.71 -11.19
C ASP A 41 -7.79 -18.10 -10.56
N GLU A 42 -6.66 -18.29 -9.88
CA GLU A 42 -6.30 -19.49 -9.13
C GLU A 42 -5.73 -19.11 -7.76
N GLY A 43 -6.13 -19.80 -6.70
CA GLY A 43 -5.63 -19.50 -5.36
C GLY A 43 -6.61 -19.81 -4.24
N PRO A 44 -6.35 -19.29 -3.02
CA PRO A 44 -7.27 -19.41 -1.90
C PRO A 44 -8.66 -18.89 -2.27
N GLU A 45 -9.69 -19.53 -1.73
CA GLU A 45 -11.12 -19.25 -1.92
C GLU A 45 -11.68 -19.59 -3.31
N VAL A 46 -10.91 -19.38 -4.40
CA VAL A 46 -11.38 -19.67 -5.77
C VAL A 46 -10.99 -21.08 -6.25
N GLY A 47 -9.98 -21.68 -5.63
CA GLY A 47 -9.43 -22.96 -6.06
C GLY A 47 -8.62 -22.85 -7.35
N GLY A 48 -8.59 -23.91 -8.15
CA GLY A 48 -7.85 -23.99 -9.41
C GLY A 48 -7.39 -25.40 -9.72
N LYS A 49 -6.26 -25.53 -10.43
CA LYS A 49 -5.69 -26.83 -10.84
C LYS A 49 -5.00 -27.56 -9.69
N GLU A 50 -4.50 -26.83 -8.70
CA GLU A 50 -3.76 -27.37 -7.59
C GLU A 50 -4.67 -27.80 -6.43
N LYS A 51 -4.23 -28.82 -5.69
CA LYS A 51 -4.94 -29.30 -4.50
C LYS A 51 -4.95 -28.27 -3.36
N SER A 52 -3.90 -27.47 -3.27
CA SER A 52 -3.78 -26.37 -2.31
C SER A 52 -2.86 -25.27 -2.85
N TYR A 53 -3.18 -24.04 -2.47
CA TYR A 53 -2.39 -22.82 -2.72
C TYR A 53 -1.75 -22.27 -1.43
N TYR A 54 -1.75 -23.05 -0.33
CA TYR A 54 -1.02 -22.81 0.89
C TYR A 54 0.21 -23.72 0.92
N GLN A 55 1.40 -23.16 1.02
CA GLN A 55 2.65 -23.94 0.98
C GLN A 55 2.77 -24.90 2.16
N SER A 56 2.25 -24.55 3.33
CA SER A 56 2.18 -25.43 4.50
C SER A 56 1.40 -26.74 4.25
N GLN A 57 0.50 -26.75 3.27
CA GLN A 57 -0.32 -27.91 2.90
C GLN A 57 0.29 -28.72 1.74
N ARG A 58 1.49 -28.37 1.28
CA ARG A 58 2.17 -28.97 0.12
C ARG A 58 3.40 -29.79 0.51
N LEU A 59 3.60 -30.06 1.79
CA LEU A 59 4.80 -30.74 2.30
C LEU A 59 5.07 -32.11 1.63
N GLU A 60 4.03 -32.86 1.26
CA GLU A 60 4.17 -34.14 0.55
C GLU A 60 4.83 -33.98 -0.85
N PHE A 61 4.60 -32.84 -1.52
CA PHE A 61 5.26 -32.56 -2.80
C PHE A 61 6.75 -32.29 -2.57
N TYR A 62 7.08 -31.49 -1.55
CA TYR A 62 8.47 -31.13 -1.27
C TYR A 62 9.29 -32.35 -0.82
N GLU A 63 8.69 -33.28 -0.10
CA GLU A 63 9.37 -34.49 0.35
C GLU A 63 9.90 -35.33 -0.83
N LYS A 64 9.12 -35.47 -1.90
CA LYS A 64 9.53 -36.19 -3.11
C LYS A 64 10.80 -35.58 -3.75
N PHE A 65 10.88 -34.23 -3.79
CA PHE A 65 12.04 -33.56 -4.32
C PHE A 65 13.24 -33.60 -3.38
N TYR A 66 13.03 -33.70 -2.06
CA TYR A 66 14.13 -33.94 -1.13
C TYR A 66 14.70 -35.36 -1.31
N GLU A 67 13.85 -36.38 -1.46
CA GLU A 67 14.29 -37.76 -1.73
C GLU A 67 15.09 -37.83 -3.06
N GLU A 68 14.60 -37.13 -4.10
CA GLU A 68 15.29 -37.07 -5.38
C GLU A 68 16.66 -36.40 -5.24
N LEU A 69 16.73 -35.21 -4.62
CA LEU A 69 17.97 -34.50 -4.41
C LEU A 69 18.99 -35.26 -3.53
N LEU A 70 18.51 -35.99 -2.51
CA LEU A 70 19.34 -36.86 -1.68
C LEU A 70 19.92 -38.01 -2.50
N SER A 71 19.08 -38.67 -3.32
CA SER A 71 19.52 -39.82 -4.14
C SER A 71 20.59 -39.44 -5.16
N GLN A 72 20.65 -38.18 -5.56
CA GLN A 72 21.63 -37.60 -6.49
C GLN A 72 22.82 -36.93 -5.80
N ASP A 73 22.94 -36.99 -4.48
CA ASP A 73 23.93 -36.26 -3.66
C ASP A 73 23.94 -34.75 -3.91
N LEU A 74 22.80 -34.19 -4.27
CA LEU A 74 22.63 -32.74 -4.52
C LEU A 74 22.30 -31.95 -3.26
N ILE A 75 21.86 -32.60 -2.19
CA ILE A 75 21.71 -32.01 -0.86
C ILE A 75 22.45 -32.84 0.18
N TYR A 76 22.88 -32.18 1.25
CA TYR A 76 23.61 -32.80 2.35
C TYR A 76 23.16 -32.24 3.70
N PRO A 77 23.22 -33.09 4.78
CA PRO A 77 22.93 -32.62 6.14
C PRO A 77 24.00 -31.68 6.65
N CYS A 78 23.58 -30.63 7.35
CA CYS A 78 24.45 -29.63 7.92
C CYS A 78 24.02 -29.31 9.36
N PHE A 79 24.93 -29.49 10.29
CA PHE A 79 24.72 -29.29 11.72
C PHE A 79 25.30 -28.00 12.26
N THR A 80 25.90 -27.17 11.41
CA THR A 80 26.43 -25.86 11.81
C THR A 80 25.37 -25.04 12.53
N SER A 81 25.65 -24.63 13.75
CA SER A 81 24.76 -23.83 14.58
C SER A 81 24.70 -22.35 14.12
N GLU A 82 23.70 -21.62 14.58
CA GLU A 82 23.60 -20.19 14.29
C GLU A 82 24.76 -19.39 14.91
N GLU A 83 25.24 -19.81 16.08
CA GLU A 83 26.38 -19.21 16.76
C GLU A 83 27.66 -19.38 15.93
N GLU A 84 27.93 -20.58 15.44
CA GLU A 84 29.07 -20.86 14.56
C GLU A 84 28.98 -20.05 13.27
N LEU A 85 27.80 -19.97 12.66
CA LEU A 85 27.60 -19.13 11.47
C LEU A 85 27.84 -17.65 11.75
N LYS A 86 27.46 -17.14 12.93
CA LYS A 86 27.74 -15.75 13.34
C LYS A 86 29.25 -15.52 13.52
N ILE A 87 29.98 -16.48 14.10
CA ILE A 87 31.44 -16.41 14.26
C ILE A 87 32.13 -16.43 12.89
N ILE A 88 31.76 -17.37 12.01
CA ILE A 88 32.31 -17.45 10.66
C ILE A 88 32.12 -16.14 9.90
N ARG A 89 30.91 -15.59 9.91
CA ARG A 89 30.59 -14.31 9.25
C ARG A 89 31.42 -13.16 9.82
N ARG A 90 31.56 -13.07 11.14
CA ARG A 90 32.35 -12.04 11.79
C ARG A 90 33.83 -12.11 11.37
N ASN A 91 34.40 -13.31 11.34
CA ASN A 91 35.77 -13.53 10.94
C ASN A 91 36.02 -13.17 9.46
N GLN A 92 35.08 -13.54 8.57
CA GLN A 92 35.15 -13.20 7.15
C GLN A 92 35.09 -11.67 6.93
N ILE A 93 34.17 -10.99 7.62
CA ILE A 93 34.04 -9.53 7.56
C ILE A 93 35.33 -8.86 8.07
N ALA A 94 35.89 -9.34 9.19
CA ALA A 94 37.15 -8.83 9.74
C ALA A 94 38.35 -9.05 8.78
N ALA A 95 38.30 -10.11 7.97
CA ALA A 95 39.29 -10.39 6.93
C ALA A 95 39.04 -9.67 5.61
N GLY A 96 38.00 -8.81 5.51
CA GLY A 96 37.62 -8.13 4.27
C GLY A 96 36.99 -9.05 3.22
N GLN A 97 36.53 -10.23 3.65
CA GLN A 97 35.89 -11.21 2.77
C GLN A 97 34.36 -11.11 2.86
N PRO A 98 33.62 -11.35 1.77
CA PRO A 98 32.17 -11.41 1.82
C PRO A 98 31.71 -12.58 2.72
N PRO A 99 30.72 -12.37 3.59
CA PRO A 99 30.22 -13.41 4.48
C PRO A 99 29.51 -14.51 3.68
N ARG A 100 30.06 -15.73 3.74
CA ARG A 100 29.56 -16.91 3.04
C ARG A 100 29.58 -18.13 3.93
N TYR A 101 28.70 -19.12 3.65
CA TYR A 101 28.81 -20.42 4.25
C TYR A 101 30.02 -21.17 3.67
N THR A 102 30.88 -21.72 4.53
CA THR A 102 32.16 -22.30 4.14
C THR A 102 32.06 -23.75 3.65
N GLY A 103 30.88 -24.35 3.66
CA GLY A 103 30.68 -25.72 3.21
C GLY A 103 31.28 -26.79 4.13
N VAL A 104 31.46 -26.52 5.41
CA VAL A 104 32.09 -27.44 6.38
C VAL A 104 31.52 -28.84 6.32
N TRP A 105 30.20 -28.97 6.25
CA TRP A 105 29.50 -30.26 6.21
C TRP A 105 29.38 -30.86 4.79
N SER A 106 29.80 -30.15 3.77
CA SER A 106 29.66 -30.60 2.38
C SER A 106 30.58 -31.81 2.05
N GLN A 107 31.60 -32.04 2.85
CA GLN A 107 32.55 -33.13 2.70
C GLN A 107 32.57 -34.05 3.91
N ALA A 108 31.59 -33.94 4.81
CA ALA A 108 31.48 -34.80 6.01
C ALA A 108 31.27 -36.26 5.62
N SER A 109 31.92 -37.15 6.34
CA SER A 109 31.72 -38.61 6.17
C SER A 109 30.38 -39.05 6.72
N GLU A 110 29.93 -40.25 6.33
CA GLU A 110 28.71 -40.83 6.89
C GLU A 110 28.84 -41.04 8.40
N GLU A 111 30.05 -41.38 8.89
CA GLU A 111 30.33 -41.55 10.31
C GLU A 111 30.17 -40.25 11.07
N GLU A 112 30.70 -39.15 10.57
CA GLU A 112 30.57 -37.82 11.20
C GLU A 112 29.11 -37.36 11.25
N VAL A 113 28.34 -37.63 10.20
CA VAL A 113 26.92 -37.31 10.13
C VAL A 113 26.16 -38.17 11.16
N GLN A 114 26.48 -39.50 11.25
CA GLN A 114 25.83 -40.41 12.17
C GLN A 114 26.12 -40.05 13.63
N GLU A 115 27.36 -39.64 13.93
CA GLU A 115 27.74 -39.17 15.29
C GLU A 115 26.89 -37.98 15.76
N GLU A 116 26.58 -37.02 14.86
CA GLU A 116 25.73 -35.89 15.20
C GLU A 116 24.25 -36.29 15.38
N LEU A 117 23.77 -37.22 14.55
CA LEU A 117 22.42 -37.79 14.69
C LEU A 117 22.28 -38.58 16.00
N ASP A 118 23.29 -39.36 16.40
CA ASP A 118 23.30 -40.14 17.64
C ASP A 118 23.35 -39.22 18.88
N LYS A 119 23.93 -38.03 18.77
CA LYS A 119 23.85 -36.96 19.79
C LYS A 119 22.46 -36.34 19.88
N GLY A 120 21.53 -36.67 18.98
CA GLY A 120 20.19 -36.13 18.90
C GLY A 120 20.10 -34.80 18.16
N ASN A 121 21.16 -34.37 17.50
CA ASN A 121 21.18 -33.14 16.71
C ASN A 121 20.36 -33.32 15.41
N LYS A 122 19.51 -32.36 15.10
CA LYS A 122 18.74 -32.32 13.86
C LYS A 122 19.45 -31.47 12.84
N PRO A 123 19.74 -31.97 11.62
CA PRO A 123 20.36 -31.18 10.57
C PRO A 123 19.36 -30.23 9.89
N VAL A 124 19.89 -29.17 9.28
CA VAL A 124 19.27 -28.58 8.09
C VAL A 124 19.85 -29.27 6.86
N TYR A 125 19.13 -29.27 5.72
CA TYR A 125 19.69 -29.77 4.47
C TYR A 125 20.04 -28.58 3.56
N ARG A 126 21.27 -28.65 2.99
CA ARG A 126 21.76 -27.63 2.06
C ARG A 126 21.90 -28.18 0.65
N PHE A 127 21.47 -27.37 -0.32
CA PHE A 127 21.67 -27.69 -1.72
C PHE A 127 23.13 -27.35 -2.14
N ARG A 128 23.79 -28.32 -2.80
CA ARG A 128 25.12 -28.17 -3.37
C ARG A 128 25.03 -27.35 -4.65
N ILE A 129 25.51 -26.13 -4.65
CA ILE A 129 25.59 -25.34 -5.87
C ILE A 129 26.64 -25.93 -6.80
N PRO A 130 26.30 -26.35 -8.05
CA PRO A 130 27.28 -26.81 -9.02
C PRO A 130 28.33 -25.72 -9.31
N LYS A 131 29.61 -26.00 -9.03
CA LYS A 131 30.70 -25.02 -9.16
C LYS A 131 31.26 -24.95 -10.62
N LYS A 132 32.05 -23.92 -10.86
CA LYS A 132 32.76 -23.69 -12.16
C LYS A 132 31.83 -23.52 -13.36
N ARG A 133 30.68 -22.91 -13.14
CA ARG A 133 29.75 -22.54 -14.22
C ARG A 133 29.23 -21.12 -14.02
N THR A 134 28.63 -20.58 -15.05
CA THR A 134 27.96 -19.29 -15.04
C THR A 134 26.45 -19.51 -15.27
N ILE A 135 25.62 -18.94 -14.41
CA ILE A 135 24.17 -18.89 -14.59
C ILE A 135 23.83 -17.52 -15.15
N SER A 136 23.24 -17.53 -16.34
CA SER A 136 22.82 -16.30 -17.03
C SER A 136 21.34 -16.37 -17.36
N PHE A 137 20.63 -15.25 -17.18
CA PHE A 137 19.23 -15.09 -17.55
C PHE A 137 18.93 -13.65 -17.91
N THR A 138 17.92 -13.44 -18.76
CA THR A 138 17.43 -12.11 -19.10
C THR A 138 16.31 -11.73 -18.15
N ASP A 139 16.55 -10.73 -17.30
CA ASP A 139 15.51 -10.12 -16.46
C ASP A 139 14.76 -9.06 -17.27
N LEU A 140 13.43 -9.09 -17.25
CA LEU A 140 12.62 -8.18 -18.06
C LEU A 140 12.72 -6.69 -17.65
N VAL A 141 13.25 -6.40 -16.46
CA VAL A 141 13.42 -5.03 -15.94
C VAL A 141 14.88 -4.65 -15.80
N LYS A 142 15.71 -5.58 -15.28
CA LYS A 142 17.14 -5.35 -15.01
C LYS A 142 18.03 -5.74 -16.17
N GLY A 143 17.50 -6.34 -17.25
CA GLY A 143 18.27 -6.80 -18.41
C GLY A 143 19.09 -8.06 -18.13
N GLU A 144 20.16 -8.26 -18.90
CA GLU A 144 21.03 -9.41 -18.80
C GLU A 144 21.70 -9.52 -17.43
N GLN A 145 21.52 -10.66 -16.78
CA GLN A 145 22.10 -10.99 -15.49
C GLN A 145 23.03 -12.21 -15.64
N SER A 146 24.18 -12.17 -14.99
CA SER A 146 25.16 -13.24 -15.05
C SER A 146 25.87 -13.40 -13.71
N PHE A 147 25.88 -14.63 -13.19
CA PHE A 147 26.42 -14.95 -11.86
C PHE A 147 27.37 -16.15 -11.98
N SER A 148 28.60 -16.00 -11.47
CA SER A 148 29.49 -17.15 -11.29
C SER A 148 28.98 -18.02 -10.14
N THR A 149 28.84 -19.32 -10.35
CA THR A 149 28.44 -20.24 -9.27
C THR A 149 29.52 -20.41 -8.20
N ASP A 150 30.76 -20.02 -8.48
CA ASP A 150 31.84 -19.98 -7.48
C ASP A 150 31.60 -18.85 -6.45
N ASP A 151 30.79 -17.86 -6.81
CA ASP A 151 30.38 -16.76 -5.95
C ASP A 151 29.10 -17.06 -5.15
N LEU A 152 28.42 -18.16 -5.42
CA LEU A 152 27.23 -18.61 -4.71
C LEU A 152 27.60 -19.65 -3.66
N ASP A 153 27.04 -19.52 -2.46
CA ASP A 153 27.17 -20.50 -1.38
C ASP A 153 26.00 -21.49 -1.38
N ASP A 154 26.25 -22.67 -0.83
CA ASP A 154 25.23 -23.69 -0.62
C ASP A 154 24.15 -23.17 0.33
N PHE A 155 22.91 -23.24 -0.07
CA PHE A 155 21.80 -22.67 0.66
C PHE A 155 20.87 -23.73 1.27
N ILE A 156 20.24 -23.39 2.38
CA ILE A 156 19.32 -24.30 3.08
C ILE A 156 18.05 -24.48 2.24
N VAL A 157 17.67 -25.73 1.98
CA VAL A 157 16.42 -26.11 1.30
C VAL A 157 15.40 -26.68 2.28
N ARG A 158 15.85 -27.39 3.34
CA ARG A 158 15.01 -27.98 4.38
C ARG A 158 15.51 -27.56 5.76
N LYS A 159 14.61 -27.08 6.60
CA LYS A 159 14.89 -26.65 7.98
C LYS A 159 14.97 -27.84 8.95
N LYS A 160 15.42 -27.61 10.19
CA LYS A 160 15.50 -28.62 11.28
C LYS A 160 14.15 -29.22 11.65
N ASP A 161 13.06 -28.50 11.48
CA ASP A 161 11.68 -28.94 11.71
C ASP A 161 11.07 -29.66 10.50
N SER A 162 11.88 -29.95 9.50
CA SER A 162 11.51 -30.55 8.22
C SER A 162 10.68 -29.67 7.28
N THR A 163 10.42 -28.43 7.62
CA THR A 163 9.73 -27.51 6.71
C THR A 163 10.67 -26.99 5.61
N PRO A 164 10.14 -26.64 4.42
CA PRO A 164 10.93 -26.05 3.36
C PRO A 164 11.36 -24.63 3.72
N THR A 165 12.45 -24.18 3.11
CA THR A 165 12.76 -22.74 3.06
C THR A 165 11.99 -22.07 1.93
N PHE A 166 11.81 -20.75 2.03
CA PHE A 166 11.28 -19.91 0.96
C PHE A 166 11.96 -20.17 -0.39
N MET A 167 13.29 -20.22 -0.41
CA MET A 167 14.09 -20.45 -1.61
C MET A 167 13.72 -21.73 -2.36
N PHE A 168 13.46 -22.79 -1.63
CA PHE A 168 13.10 -24.10 -2.17
C PHE A 168 11.62 -24.14 -2.55
N ALA A 169 10.72 -23.84 -1.61
CA ALA A 169 9.28 -23.94 -1.84
C ALA A 169 8.80 -23.11 -3.03
N ASN A 170 9.28 -21.86 -3.13
CA ASN A 170 8.88 -20.99 -4.22
C ASN A 170 9.36 -21.50 -5.58
N ALA A 171 10.62 -21.93 -5.68
CA ALA A 171 11.15 -22.44 -6.95
C ALA A 171 10.35 -23.66 -7.43
N ILE A 172 10.14 -24.65 -6.53
CA ILE A 172 9.39 -25.86 -6.84
C ILE A 172 7.96 -25.55 -7.25
N ASP A 173 7.25 -24.72 -6.47
CA ASP A 173 5.86 -24.39 -6.73
C ASP A 173 5.68 -23.54 -7.99
N ASP A 174 6.58 -22.61 -8.27
CA ASP A 174 6.54 -21.84 -9.51
C ASP A 174 6.58 -22.76 -10.73
N SER A 175 7.45 -23.76 -10.72
CA SER A 175 7.52 -24.74 -11.80
C SER A 175 6.29 -25.65 -11.86
N LEU A 176 5.86 -26.23 -10.72
CA LEU A 176 4.74 -27.17 -10.66
C LEU A 176 3.40 -26.52 -11.00
N MET A 177 3.21 -25.28 -10.58
CA MET A 177 1.99 -24.50 -10.83
C MET A 177 1.98 -23.85 -12.22
N GLY A 178 3.05 -24.03 -13.01
CA GLY A 178 3.17 -23.50 -14.37
C GLY A 178 3.26 -21.97 -14.40
N VAL A 179 3.91 -21.36 -13.41
CA VAL A 179 4.21 -19.93 -13.41
C VAL A 179 5.23 -19.67 -14.51
N ASP A 180 4.85 -18.93 -15.53
CA ASP A 180 5.69 -18.57 -16.66
C ASP A 180 6.50 -17.29 -16.45
N LEU A 181 6.04 -16.41 -15.52
CA LEU A 181 6.72 -15.19 -15.17
C LEU A 181 6.65 -14.91 -13.67
N VAL A 182 7.81 -14.76 -13.04
CA VAL A 182 7.97 -14.31 -11.65
C VAL A 182 8.28 -12.81 -11.64
N LEU A 183 7.32 -11.99 -11.19
CA LEU A 183 7.49 -10.55 -10.98
C LEU A 183 7.58 -10.28 -9.48
N ARG A 184 8.74 -9.80 -9.00
CA ARG A 184 9.00 -9.62 -7.55
C ARG A 184 9.97 -8.48 -7.26
N GLY A 185 10.20 -8.17 -5.98
CA GLY A 185 11.17 -7.17 -5.56
C GLY A 185 12.61 -7.53 -5.92
N ASP A 186 13.45 -6.54 -6.20
CA ASP A 186 14.86 -6.72 -6.59
C ASP A 186 15.77 -7.14 -5.42
N ASP A 187 15.29 -7.12 -4.19
CA ASP A 187 15.91 -7.77 -3.03
C ASP A 187 16.04 -9.30 -3.19
N HIS A 188 15.21 -9.89 -4.06
CA HIS A 188 15.26 -11.29 -4.44
C HIS A 188 16.13 -11.58 -5.69
N LEU A 189 16.75 -10.59 -6.33
CA LEU A 189 17.56 -10.78 -7.52
C LEU A 189 18.72 -11.77 -7.29
N SER A 190 19.39 -11.68 -6.15
CA SER A 190 20.47 -12.59 -5.76
C SER A 190 20.01 -14.03 -5.45
N ASN A 191 18.72 -14.25 -5.25
CA ASN A 191 18.12 -15.57 -5.02
C ASN A 191 17.91 -16.32 -6.35
N THR A 192 17.65 -15.58 -7.41
CA THR A 192 17.30 -16.14 -8.74
C THR A 192 18.31 -17.14 -9.27
N PRO A 193 19.63 -16.89 -9.28
CA PRO A 193 20.57 -17.89 -9.79
C PRO A 193 20.61 -19.16 -8.95
N ARG A 194 20.32 -19.09 -7.64
CA ARG A 194 20.21 -20.26 -6.76
C ARG A 194 18.98 -21.10 -7.08
N GLN A 195 17.86 -20.44 -7.34
CA GLN A 195 16.61 -21.10 -7.75
C GLN A 195 16.73 -21.72 -9.13
N ILE A 196 17.37 -21.05 -10.08
CA ILE A 196 17.67 -21.61 -11.41
C ILE A 196 18.53 -22.87 -11.27
N ALA A 197 19.62 -22.83 -10.48
CA ALA A 197 20.48 -23.99 -10.26
C ALA A 197 19.71 -25.19 -9.68
N LEU A 198 18.80 -24.93 -8.75
CA LEU A 198 17.94 -25.97 -8.14
C LEU A 198 17.00 -26.57 -9.18
N LEU A 199 16.27 -25.74 -9.92
CA LEU A 199 15.29 -26.19 -10.92
C LEU A 199 15.97 -26.98 -12.06
N GLU A 200 17.11 -26.51 -12.56
CA GLU A 200 17.90 -27.24 -13.56
C GLU A 200 18.40 -28.61 -13.07
N SER A 201 18.76 -28.72 -11.78
CA SER A 201 19.19 -29.98 -11.18
C SER A 201 18.08 -31.00 -11.04
N LEU A 202 16.82 -30.55 -11.05
CA LEU A 202 15.61 -31.38 -10.98
C LEU A 202 14.91 -31.54 -12.33
N ASP A 203 15.52 -31.05 -13.42
CA ASP A 203 14.91 -31.04 -14.77
C ASP A 203 13.51 -30.40 -14.79
N LEU A 204 13.33 -29.34 -13.96
CA LEU A 204 12.07 -28.60 -13.84
C LEU A 204 12.06 -27.36 -14.75
N SER A 205 10.86 -26.93 -15.15
CA SER A 205 10.68 -25.75 -15.99
C SER A 205 11.14 -24.48 -15.29
N LEU A 206 11.83 -23.61 -16.03
CA LEU A 206 12.29 -22.30 -15.55
C LEU A 206 11.28 -21.21 -15.94
N PRO A 207 10.81 -20.39 -14.99
CA PRO A 207 10.04 -19.21 -15.32
C PRO A 207 10.94 -18.09 -15.87
N HIS A 208 10.35 -17.13 -16.55
CA HIS A 208 10.97 -15.84 -16.78
C HIS A 208 10.97 -15.01 -15.50
N TYR A 209 11.90 -14.04 -15.40
CA TYR A 209 12.03 -13.21 -14.21
C TYR A 209 11.92 -11.72 -14.55
N ALA A 210 11.33 -10.98 -13.61
CA ALA A 210 11.26 -9.53 -13.64
C ALA A 210 11.42 -8.99 -12.21
N HIS A 211 12.52 -8.27 -11.95
CA HIS A 211 12.80 -7.71 -10.63
C HIS A 211 12.55 -6.22 -10.61
N VAL A 212 11.48 -5.82 -9.92
CA VAL A 212 11.10 -4.41 -9.74
C VAL A 212 11.78 -3.83 -8.51
N SER A 213 12.17 -2.57 -8.61
CA SER A 213 12.81 -1.88 -7.49
C SER A 213 11.84 -1.66 -6.33
N LEU A 214 12.35 -1.77 -5.11
CA LEU A 214 11.58 -1.52 -3.90
C LEU A 214 11.22 -0.04 -3.75
N PHE A 215 10.12 0.22 -3.06
CA PHE A 215 9.78 1.58 -2.65
C PHE A 215 10.70 2.06 -1.54
N THR A 216 11.07 3.34 -1.63
CA THR A 216 11.86 4.01 -0.60
C THR A 216 11.04 5.10 0.08
N GLY A 217 11.36 5.36 1.34
CA GLY A 217 10.87 6.52 2.07
C GLY A 217 11.52 7.83 1.58
N SER A 218 11.16 8.93 2.21
CA SER A 218 11.75 10.25 1.93
C SER A 218 13.26 10.31 2.22
N ASP A 219 13.72 9.46 3.13
CA ASP A 219 15.13 9.28 3.52
C ASP A 219 15.94 8.39 2.57
N GLY A 220 15.31 7.81 1.53
CA GLY A 220 15.93 6.87 0.60
C GLY A 220 16.10 5.46 1.14
N ALA A 221 15.75 5.19 2.40
CA ALA A 221 15.74 3.84 2.96
C ALA A 221 14.51 3.04 2.45
N PRO A 222 14.56 1.70 2.42
CA PRO A 222 13.41 0.89 2.11
C PRO A 222 12.20 1.26 2.95
N LEU A 223 11.01 1.32 2.33
CA LEU A 223 9.78 1.72 2.99
C LEU A 223 9.47 0.76 4.15
N SER A 224 9.22 1.32 5.33
CA SER A 224 8.90 0.56 6.54
C SER A 224 7.89 1.31 7.40
N LYS A 225 7.25 0.63 8.36
CA LYS A 225 6.31 1.28 9.30
C LYS A 225 6.93 2.48 10.05
N ARG A 226 8.26 2.47 10.27
CA ARG A 226 8.96 3.55 10.98
C ARG A 226 9.16 4.82 10.15
N ASN A 227 9.15 4.71 8.82
CA ASN A 227 9.35 5.83 7.90
C ASN A 227 8.12 6.13 7.02
N GLY A 228 6.92 5.89 7.56
CA GLY A 228 5.65 6.30 6.95
C GLY A 228 5.01 5.30 6.00
N SER A 229 5.42 4.01 6.03
CA SER A 229 4.70 2.96 5.32
C SER A 229 3.27 2.83 5.86
N LEU A 230 2.31 2.88 4.95
CA LEU A 230 0.90 2.59 5.20
C LEU A 230 0.56 1.24 4.55
N SER A 231 -0.08 0.36 5.32
CA SER A 231 -0.68 -0.86 4.75
C SER A 231 -1.93 -0.49 3.93
N ILE A 232 -2.40 -1.41 3.10
CA ILE A 232 -3.68 -1.24 2.39
C ILE A 232 -4.83 -1.09 3.40
N SER A 233 -4.80 -1.85 4.50
CA SER A 233 -5.78 -1.70 5.59
C SER A 233 -5.75 -0.30 6.21
N ASP A 234 -4.56 0.28 6.48
CA ASP A 234 -4.44 1.66 6.99
C ASP A 234 -5.03 2.69 6.01
N LEU A 235 -4.81 2.50 4.70
CA LEU A 235 -5.37 3.37 3.66
C LEU A 235 -6.90 3.27 3.63
N LYS A 236 -7.43 2.05 3.72
CA LYS A 236 -8.86 1.78 3.78
C LYS A 236 -9.51 2.45 5.00
N GLU A 237 -8.92 2.28 6.20
CA GLU A 237 -9.41 2.88 7.44
C GLU A 237 -9.39 4.41 7.40
N LYS A 238 -8.42 5.00 6.74
CA LYS A 238 -8.38 6.45 6.49
C LYS A 238 -9.41 6.95 5.48
N GLY A 239 -10.08 6.05 4.78
CA GLY A 239 -11.10 6.38 3.79
C GLY A 239 -10.58 6.64 2.39
N TYR A 240 -9.35 6.19 2.05
CA TYR A 240 -8.92 6.20 0.65
C TYR A 240 -9.85 5.36 -0.22
N LEU A 241 -10.06 5.80 -1.45
CA LEU A 241 -10.81 5.03 -2.45
C LEU A 241 -9.90 4.02 -3.16
N PRO A 242 -10.35 2.78 -3.39
CA PRO A 242 -9.54 1.75 -4.06
C PRO A 242 -8.97 2.21 -5.41
N ILE A 243 -9.78 2.92 -6.20
CA ILE A 243 -9.36 3.46 -7.50
C ILE A 243 -8.23 4.50 -7.38
N ALA A 244 -8.21 5.29 -6.31
CA ALA A 244 -7.12 6.23 -6.04
C ALA A 244 -5.81 5.50 -5.77
N VAL A 245 -5.86 4.48 -4.90
CA VAL A 245 -4.71 3.66 -4.53
C VAL A 245 -4.15 2.91 -5.74
N THR A 246 -5.01 2.28 -6.56
CA THR A 246 -4.56 1.55 -7.75
C THR A 246 -3.98 2.48 -8.82
N ASN A 247 -4.55 3.68 -9.03
CA ASN A 247 -4.00 4.66 -9.95
C ASN A 247 -2.65 5.21 -9.50
N TYR A 248 -2.47 5.45 -8.21
CA TYR A 248 -1.19 5.83 -7.65
C TYR A 248 -0.15 4.71 -7.81
N LEU A 249 -0.43 3.50 -7.31
CA LEU A 249 0.51 2.39 -7.33
C LEU A 249 0.91 1.98 -8.75
N SER A 250 -0.02 2.06 -9.71
CA SER A 250 0.28 1.74 -11.11
C SER A 250 1.24 2.72 -11.79
N ARG A 251 1.47 3.89 -11.20
CA ARG A 251 2.38 4.93 -11.72
C ARG A 251 3.68 5.03 -10.93
N VAL A 252 3.73 4.45 -9.73
CA VAL A 252 4.96 4.38 -8.95
C VAL A 252 5.85 3.30 -9.56
N GLY A 253 6.98 3.70 -10.13
CA GLY A 253 7.90 2.78 -10.81
C GLY A 253 7.47 2.33 -12.20
N HIS A 254 6.41 2.93 -12.77
CA HIS A 254 5.97 2.67 -14.14
C HIS A 254 5.47 3.96 -14.80
N THR A 255 5.92 4.25 -16.00
CA THR A 255 5.55 5.48 -16.71
C THR A 255 4.21 5.31 -17.44
N ILE A 256 3.22 6.09 -17.04
CA ILE A 256 1.94 6.32 -17.74
C ILE A 256 1.89 7.80 -18.07
N ASN A 257 1.75 8.17 -19.35
CA ASN A 257 1.95 9.53 -19.85
C ASN A 257 0.73 10.47 -19.67
N ASP A 258 -0.27 10.07 -18.90
CA ASP A 258 -1.44 10.88 -18.59
C ASP A 258 -1.74 10.88 -17.09
N ASN A 259 -2.54 11.86 -16.69
CA ASN A 259 -3.04 11.98 -15.33
C ASN A 259 -4.54 11.64 -15.22
N ASP A 260 -5.10 10.88 -16.15
CA ASP A 260 -6.50 10.49 -16.08
C ASP A 260 -6.72 9.39 -15.05
N LEU A 261 -7.84 9.48 -14.35
CA LEU A 261 -8.27 8.43 -13.44
C LEU A 261 -8.74 7.24 -14.27
N LYS A 262 -8.04 6.12 -14.16
CA LYS A 262 -8.24 4.92 -14.96
C LYS A 262 -8.86 3.80 -14.14
N THR A 263 -9.78 3.09 -14.74
CA THR A 263 -10.25 1.80 -14.24
C THR A 263 -9.12 0.76 -14.27
N GLN A 264 -9.26 -0.34 -13.55
CA GLN A 264 -8.26 -1.41 -13.58
C GLN A 264 -8.03 -1.99 -14.97
N LYS A 265 -9.07 -2.06 -15.80
CA LYS A 265 -8.95 -2.52 -17.18
C LYS A 265 -8.08 -1.56 -18.00
N GLU A 266 -8.35 -0.28 -17.93
CA GLU A 266 -7.55 0.75 -18.62
C GLU A 266 -6.10 0.80 -18.12
N LEU A 267 -5.88 0.58 -16.81
CA LEU A 267 -4.53 0.45 -16.25
C LEU A 267 -3.82 -0.79 -16.81
N ALA A 268 -4.51 -1.93 -16.89
CA ALA A 268 -3.97 -3.14 -17.49
C ALA A 268 -3.63 -2.94 -18.98
N ASP A 269 -4.53 -2.31 -19.73
CA ASP A 269 -4.31 -2.01 -21.17
C ASP A 269 -3.13 -1.05 -21.38
N SER A 270 -2.91 -0.11 -20.45
CA SER A 270 -1.81 0.86 -20.49
C SER A 270 -0.47 0.29 -20.02
N PHE A 271 -0.45 -0.89 -19.43
CA PHE A 271 0.75 -1.48 -18.86
C PHE A 271 1.74 -1.93 -19.96
N GLU A 272 3.00 -1.53 -19.85
CA GLU A 272 4.09 -1.94 -20.73
C GLU A 272 5.32 -2.30 -19.89
N THR A 273 5.85 -3.52 -20.04
CA THR A 273 7.00 -3.98 -19.25
C THR A 273 8.22 -3.05 -19.41
N LYS A 274 8.45 -2.54 -20.64
CA LYS A 274 9.53 -1.61 -20.95
C LYS A 274 9.46 -0.27 -20.21
N ASN A 275 8.27 0.08 -19.67
CA ASN A 275 8.03 1.32 -18.93
C ASN A 275 8.24 1.14 -17.42
N ILE A 276 8.60 -0.07 -16.97
CA ILE A 276 8.94 -0.31 -15.56
C ILE A 276 10.32 0.29 -15.29
N SER A 277 10.42 1.11 -14.24
CA SER A 277 11.69 1.70 -13.81
C SER A 277 12.60 0.65 -13.18
N SER A 278 13.85 0.63 -13.59
CA SER A 278 14.91 -0.17 -12.93
C SER A 278 15.46 0.50 -11.67
N SER A 279 15.11 1.77 -11.41
CA SER A 279 15.56 2.55 -10.26
C SER A 279 14.51 2.56 -9.15
N PRO A 280 14.91 2.68 -7.85
CA PRO A 280 13.98 2.81 -6.74
C PRO A 280 13.03 3.99 -6.92
N SER A 281 11.77 3.80 -6.53
CA SER A 281 10.75 4.82 -6.59
C SER A 281 10.40 5.29 -5.17
N LYS A 282 10.30 6.61 -4.98
CA LYS A 282 9.87 7.17 -3.69
C LYS A 282 8.37 7.03 -3.53
N PHE A 283 7.95 6.62 -2.33
CA PHE A 283 6.57 6.74 -1.90
C PHE A 283 6.26 8.22 -1.60
N ASP A 284 5.22 8.75 -2.23
CA ASP A 284 4.84 10.16 -2.17
C ASP A 284 3.37 10.28 -1.76
N LEU A 285 3.13 10.76 -0.53
CA LEU A 285 1.78 10.95 0.00
C LEU A 285 1.01 12.06 -0.71
N ASP A 286 1.67 13.11 -1.19
CA ASP A 286 1.00 14.20 -1.89
C ASP A 286 0.48 13.71 -3.25
N GLN A 287 1.24 12.84 -3.93
CA GLN A 287 0.79 12.17 -5.14
C GLN A 287 -0.39 11.23 -4.87
N LEU A 288 -0.35 10.46 -3.78
CA LEU A 288 -1.48 9.61 -3.40
C LEU A 288 -2.72 10.45 -3.10
N LEU A 289 -2.57 11.58 -2.38
CA LEU A 289 -3.66 12.52 -2.10
C LEU A 289 -4.22 13.16 -3.37
N PHE A 290 -3.38 13.48 -4.34
CA PHE A 290 -3.83 13.97 -5.65
C PHE A 290 -4.77 12.94 -6.34
N TRP A 291 -4.41 11.66 -6.32
CA TRP A 291 -5.27 10.61 -6.87
C TRP A 291 -6.55 10.40 -6.06
N GLN A 292 -6.46 10.54 -4.73
CA GLN A 292 -7.63 10.50 -3.85
C GLN A 292 -8.60 11.63 -4.19
N LYS A 293 -8.11 12.85 -4.33
CA LYS A 293 -8.94 14.00 -4.70
C LYS A 293 -9.63 13.80 -6.04
N LYS A 294 -8.89 13.34 -7.05
CA LYS A 294 -9.46 13.00 -8.36
C LYS A 294 -10.54 11.92 -8.26
N ALA A 295 -10.31 10.90 -7.45
CA ALA A 295 -11.29 9.83 -7.27
C ALA A 295 -12.57 10.35 -6.61
N VAL A 296 -12.46 11.16 -5.55
CA VAL A 296 -13.62 11.79 -4.88
C VAL A 296 -14.39 12.69 -5.84
N ASP A 297 -13.69 13.52 -6.63
CA ASP A 297 -14.34 14.42 -7.59
C ASP A 297 -15.13 13.66 -8.67
N ASN A 298 -14.73 12.43 -8.98
CA ASN A 298 -15.41 11.57 -9.97
C ASN A 298 -16.55 10.72 -9.40
N LEU A 299 -16.74 10.65 -8.07
CA LEU A 299 -17.88 9.94 -7.50
C LEU A 299 -19.20 10.57 -7.95
N THR A 300 -20.19 9.77 -8.23
CA THR A 300 -21.60 10.23 -8.24
C THR A 300 -22.02 10.62 -6.83
N ILE A 301 -23.12 11.35 -6.69
CA ILE A 301 -23.63 11.73 -5.36
C ILE A 301 -23.99 10.49 -4.54
N ASP A 302 -24.57 9.46 -5.16
CA ASP A 302 -24.97 8.24 -4.48
C ASP A 302 -23.76 7.40 -4.02
N GLU A 303 -22.69 7.32 -4.84
CA GLU A 303 -21.42 6.72 -4.43
C GLU A 303 -20.75 7.51 -3.31
N CYS A 304 -20.79 8.84 -3.37
CA CYS A 304 -20.26 9.71 -2.33
C CYS A 304 -21.03 9.52 -1.00
N ALA A 305 -22.37 9.44 -1.05
CA ALA A 305 -23.20 9.13 0.12
C ALA A 305 -22.81 7.80 0.76
N SER A 306 -22.63 6.76 -0.06
CA SER A 306 -22.17 5.44 0.42
C SER A 306 -20.79 5.51 1.06
N TRP A 307 -19.86 6.27 0.47
CA TRP A 307 -18.50 6.44 0.98
C TRP A 307 -18.46 7.26 2.29
N LEU A 308 -19.37 8.23 2.46
CA LEU A 308 -19.51 9.05 3.66
C LEU A 308 -20.34 8.39 4.76
N SER A 309 -20.88 7.19 4.53
CA SER A 309 -21.72 6.46 5.49
C SER A 309 -21.08 6.41 6.87
N GLY A 310 -21.87 6.70 7.94
CA GLY A 310 -21.39 6.80 9.32
C GLY A 310 -20.72 8.14 9.67
N ASN A 311 -20.47 9.03 8.70
CA ASN A 311 -19.96 10.38 8.94
C ASN A 311 -21.03 11.47 8.73
N LEU A 312 -22.25 11.07 8.38
CA LEU A 312 -23.40 11.94 8.17
C LEU A 312 -24.47 11.83 9.26
N ASP A 313 -24.25 10.98 10.28
CA ASP A 313 -25.23 10.64 11.32
C ASP A 313 -25.69 11.88 12.14
N ASP A 314 -24.82 12.89 12.29
CA ASP A 314 -25.10 14.12 13.03
C ASP A 314 -25.69 15.24 12.11
N LEU A 315 -26.01 14.94 10.85
CA LEU A 315 -26.62 15.91 9.94
C LEU A 315 -28.05 16.22 10.42
N PRO A 316 -28.42 17.51 10.61
CA PRO A 316 -29.78 17.86 11.05
C PRO A 316 -30.86 17.31 10.11
N PRO A 317 -31.97 16.77 10.65
CA PRO A 317 -33.06 16.24 9.82
C PRO A 317 -33.71 17.25 8.85
N SER A 318 -33.53 18.53 9.12
CA SER A 318 -34.00 19.62 8.25
C SER A 318 -33.14 19.81 6.99
N VAL A 319 -31.93 19.25 6.96
CA VAL A 319 -30.97 19.38 5.86
C VAL A 319 -31.06 18.14 4.97
N GLN A 320 -31.27 18.34 3.69
CA GLN A 320 -31.28 17.23 2.73
C GLN A 320 -29.84 16.73 2.53
N GLU A 321 -29.61 15.45 2.81
CA GLU A 321 -28.28 14.79 2.68
C GLU A 321 -27.66 15.01 1.29
N ARG A 322 -28.44 14.84 0.24
CA ARG A 322 -27.97 15.04 -1.14
C ARG A 322 -27.42 16.46 -1.36
N SER A 323 -28.13 17.48 -0.92
CA SER A 323 -27.72 18.87 -1.05
C SER A 323 -26.46 19.18 -0.22
N PHE A 324 -26.33 18.58 0.94
CA PHE A 324 -25.13 18.68 1.78
C PHE A 324 -23.92 18.05 1.09
N ILE A 325 -24.06 16.84 0.54
CA ILE A 325 -23.00 16.14 -0.19
C ILE A 325 -22.58 16.95 -1.43
N GLU A 326 -23.52 17.47 -2.20
CA GLU A 326 -23.25 18.31 -3.37
C GLU A 326 -22.43 19.56 -2.99
N LEU A 327 -22.70 20.14 -1.81
CA LEU A 327 -21.97 21.29 -1.29
C LEU A 327 -20.53 20.97 -0.95
N ILE A 328 -20.28 19.87 -0.21
CA ILE A 328 -18.97 19.60 0.38
C ILE A 328 -18.04 18.75 -0.50
N LYS A 329 -18.57 17.96 -1.44
CA LYS A 329 -17.83 16.95 -2.22
C LYS A 329 -16.54 17.48 -2.84
N GLN A 330 -16.55 18.68 -3.40
CA GLN A 330 -15.36 19.27 -4.01
C GLN A 330 -14.34 19.82 -3.00
N ASN A 331 -14.68 19.84 -1.70
CA ASN A 331 -13.86 20.43 -0.66
C ASN A 331 -13.35 19.38 0.36
N ILE A 332 -13.66 18.12 0.16
CA ILE A 332 -13.23 17.02 1.02
C ILE A 332 -12.33 16.03 0.28
N ASN A 333 -11.46 15.37 1.02
CA ASN A 333 -10.60 14.29 0.57
C ASN A 333 -10.92 12.97 1.31
N PHE A 334 -11.49 13.06 2.52
CA PHE A 334 -11.75 11.92 3.40
C PHE A 334 -13.12 12.01 4.07
N PRO A 335 -13.72 10.87 4.45
CA PRO A 335 -15.07 10.84 5.02
C PRO A 335 -15.23 11.62 6.33
N ASN A 336 -14.21 11.63 7.19
CA ASN A 336 -14.23 12.36 8.46
C ASN A 336 -14.38 13.87 8.28
N GLU A 337 -13.93 14.43 7.15
CA GLU A 337 -14.06 15.86 6.86
C GLU A 337 -15.53 16.28 6.70
N ALA A 338 -16.42 15.36 6.27
CA ALA A 338 -17.85 15.63 6.23
C ALA A 338 -18.42 15.89 7.63
N ARG A 339 -17.99 15.09 8.62
CA ARG A 339 -18.38 15.32 10.03
C ARG A 339 -17.85 16.66 10.56
N GLU A 340 -16.64 17.06 10.14
CA GLU A 340 -16.10 18.37 10.50
C GLU A 340 -16.96 19.51 9.93
N TYR A 341 -17.43 19.38 8.68
CA TYR A 341 -18.37 20.35 8.09
C TYR A 341 -19.70 20.39 8.86
N ILE A 342 -20.27 19.25 9.23
CA ILE A 342 -21.50 19.19 10.03
C ILE A 342 -21.28 19.92 11.36
N ASN A 343 -20.21 19.59 12.06
CA ASN A 343 -19.90 20.23 13.34
C ASN A 343 -19.75 21.73 13.21
N ASN A 344 -18.99 22.20 12.22
CA ASN A 344 -18.74 23.63 12.02
C ASN A 344 -19.99 24.40 11.60
N LEU A 345 -20.85 23.84 10.77
CA LEU A 345 -22.04 24.53 10.28
C LEU A 345 -23.21 24.48 11.29
N PHE A 346 -23.36 23.39 12.03
CA PHE A 346 -24.60 23.14 12.78
C PHE A 346 -24.42 23.00 14.30
N VAL A 347 -23.25 22.55 14.77
CA VAL A 347 -23.04 22.15 16.17
C VAL A 347 -22.15 23.14 16.93
N ASN A 348 -20.95 23.37 16.44
CA ASN A 348 -19.93 24.11 17.18
C ASN A 348 -20.25 25.60 17.33
N ALA A 349 -19.89 26.19 18.48
CA ALA A 349 -19.79 27.60 18.69
C ALA A 349 -18.55 28.18 17.96
N LEU A 350 -18.60 29.45 17.57
CA LEU A 350 -17.48 30.13 16.89
C LEU A 350 -16.22 30.28 17.74
N SER A 351 -16.36 30.14 19.05
CA SER A 351 -15.29 30.33 20.05
C SER A 351 -14.27 29.18 20.12
N GLY A 352 -14.43 28.11 19.29
CA GLY A 352 -13.61 26.89 19.39
C GLY A 352 -12.24 26.95 18.71
N ASP A 353 -11.97 27.92 17.82
CA ASP A 353 -10.74 28.01 17.04
C ASP A 353 -10.08 29.38 17.21
N GLU A 354 -8.82 29.39 17.71
CA GLU A 354 -8.08 30.62 18.00
C GLU A 354 -7.80 31.48 16.75
N GLU A 355 -7.57 30.88 15.57
CA GLU A 355 -7.33 31.60 14.32
C GLU A 355 -8.61 32.29 13.85
N ASN A 356 -9.72 31.57 13.90
CA ASN A 356 -11.05 32.10 13.58
C ASN A 356 -11.45 33.22 14.52
N LEU A 357 -11.19 33.08 15.82
CA LEU A 357 -11.44 34.13 16.82
C LEU A 357 -10.66 35.40 16.51
N LYS A 358 -9.37 35.31 16.15
CA LYS A 358 -8.56 36.48 15.77
C LYS A 358 -9.16 37.22 14.57
N ILE A 359 -9.69 36.48 13.58
CA ILE A 359 -10.33 37.07 12.40
C ILE A 359 -11.59 37.82 12.78
N ILE A 360 -12.44 37.21 13.63
CA ILE A 360 -13.70 37.81 14.13
C ILE A 360 -13.37 39.07 14.94
N GLN A 361 -12.48 39.00 15.92
CA GLN A 361 -12.08 40.12 16.75
C GLN A 361 -11.45 41.25 15.95
N SER A 362 -10.65 40.96 14.92
CA SER A 362 -10.05 41.93 14.02
C SER A 362 -11.08 42.71 13.20
N ALA A 363 -12.21 42.07 12.86
CA ALA A 363 -13.29 42.74 12.14
C ALA A 363 -14.06 43.72 13.07
N GLY A 364 -14.19 43.33 14.35
CA GLY A 364 -14.83 44.11 15.39
C GLY A 364 -16.35 43.89 15.49
N GLN A 365 -16.90 44.09 16.68
CA GLN A 365 -18.32 43.84 16.99
C GLN A 365 -19.26 44.67 16.10
N GLU A 366 -18.93 45.96 15.87
CA GLU A 366 -19.72 46.87 15.05
C GLU A 366 -19.92 46.36 13.60
N PHE A 367 -18.87 45.71 13.03
CA PHE A 367 -18.97 45.06 11.72
C PHE A 367 -20.08 44.03 11.67
N PHE A 368 -20.14 43.13 12.66
CA PHE A 368 -21.12 42.06 12.70
C PHE A 368 -22.52 42.56 13.08
N ILE A 369 -22.64 43.61 13.90
CA ILE A 369 -23.93 44.26 14.19
C ILE A 369 -24.52 44.83 12.90
N LEU A 370 -23.73 45.55 12.12
CA LEU A 370 -24.17 46.13 10.84
C LEU A 370 -24.51 45.04 9.81
N ALA A 371 -23.68 43.97 9.74
CA ALA A 371 -23.96 42.81 8.89
C ALA A 371 -25.27 42.11 9.29
N LEU A 372 -25.51 41.92 10.59
CA LEU A 372 -26.74 41.33 11.12
C LEU A 372 -27.97 42.16 10.75
N GLU A 373 -27.92 43.49 10.86
CA GLU A 373 -29.01 44.40 10.46
C GLU A 373 -29.34 44.25 8.98
N VAL A 374 -28.32 44.22 8.10
CA VAL A 374 -28.52 44.09 6.66
C VAL A 374 -29.16 42.74 6.33
N VAL A 375 -28.63 41.64 6.88
CA VAL A 375 -29.17 40.28 6.64
C VAL A 375 -30.60 40.15 7.19
N ASN A 376 -30.91 40.72 8.34
CA ASN A 376 -32.25 40.67 8.95
C ASN A 376 -33.29 41.52 8.16
N ALA A 377 -32.86 42.54 7.42
CA ALA A 377 -33.75 43.35 6.56
C ALA A 377 -34.23 42.59 5.31
N GLY A 378 -33.58 41.51 4.96
CA GLY A 378 -33.98 40.57 3.90
C GLY A 378 -32.80 40.04 3.10
N LEU A 379 -32.68 38.74 3.03
CA LEU A 379 -31.67 38.02 2.25
C LEU A 379 -32.29 37.56 0.93
N SER A 380 -32.25 38.40 -0.08
CA SER A 380 -32.79 38.06 -1.42
C SER A 380 -31.74 37.56 -2.38
N ASP A 381 -30.53 38.08 -2.30
CA ASP A 381 -29.33 37.68 -3.06
C ASP A 381 -28.09 38.00 -2.22
N TRP A 382 -27.24 36.96 -1.99
CA TRP A 382 -26.04 37.11 -1.19
C TRP A 382 -25.06 38.16 -1.77
N LYS A 383 -24.93 38.22 -3.08
CA LYS A 383 -24.04 39.22 -3.71
C LYS A 383 -24.52 40.66 -3.44
N GLN A 384 -25.82 40.88 -3.47
CA GLN A 384 -26.39 42.20 -3.16
C GLN A 384 -26.26 42.48 -1.66
N THR A 385 -26.53 41.48 -0.80
CA THR A 385 -26.36 41.58 0.66
C THR A 385 -24.91 41.98 1.01
N CYS A 386 -23.90 41.39 0.37
CA CYS A 386 -22.50 41.74 0.56
C CYS A 386 -22.21 43.19 0.17
N LYS A 387 -22.80 43.72 -0.92
CA LYS A 387 -22.66 45.14 -1.31
C LYS A 387 -23.29 46.08 -0.29
N ASP A 388 -24.45 45.72 0.25
CA ASP A 388 -25.12 46.52 1.26
C ASP A 388 -24.34 46.53 2.58
N ILE A 389 -23.71 45.39 2.95
CA ILE A 389 -22.79 45.32 4.09
C ILE A 389 -21.52 46.19 3.80
N GLU A 390 -20.97 46.14 2.58
CA GLU A 390 -19.81 46.96 2.16
C GLU A 390 -20.11 48.44 2.33
N VAL A 391 -21.30 48.89 1.86
CA VAL A 391 -21.73 50.28 1.96
C VAL A 391 -21.86 50.74 3.41
N ARG A 392 -22.41 49.88 4.28
CA ARG A 392 -22.61 50.20 5.69
C ARG A 392 -21.34 50.16 6.55
N THR A 393 -20.46 49.19 6.27
CA THR A 393 -19.26 48.99 7.07
C THR A 393 -18.01 49.66 6.52
N GLY A 394 -18.00 50.04 5.25
CA GLY A 394 -16.84 50.56 4.54
C GLY A 394 -15.76 49.50 4.27
N LYS A 395 -15.96 48.24 4.63
CA LYS A 395 -15.01 47.14 4.45
C LYS A 395 -15.17 46.52 3.08
N LYS A 396 -14.04 46.14 2.44
CA LYS A 396 -14.00 45.58 1.07
C LYS A 396 -13.09 44.37 0.96
N GLY A 397 -13.30 43.56 -0.08
CA GLY A 397 -12.43 42.43 -0.40
C GLY A 397 -12.23 41.47 0.78
N LYS A 398 -10.99 41.17 1.13
CA LYS A 398 -10.67 40.22 2.19
C LYS A 398 -11.20 40.65 3.58
N GLU A 399 -11.22 41.96 3.85
CA GLU A 399 -11.72 42.51 5.12
C GLU A 399 -13.25 42.39 5.27
N LEU A 400 -13.99 42.24 4.17
CA LEU A 400 -15.41 41.99 4.16
C LEU A 400 -15.70 40.48 4.17
N PHE A 401 -15.14 39.74 3.17
CA PHE A 401 -15.55 38.38 2.92
C PHE A 401 -14.99 37.35 3.93
N MET A 402 -13.77 37.56 4.45
CA MET A 402 -13.17 36.61 5.36
C MET A 402 -13.86 36.53 6.71
N PRO A 403 -14.15 37.67 7.39
CA PRO A 403 -14.92 37.64 8.65
C PRO A 403 -16.33 37.06 8.48
N LEU A 404 -17.04 37.40 7.40
CA LEU A 404 -18.36 36.85 7.10
C LEU A 404 -18.30 35.34 6.90
N ARG A 405 -17.30 34.86 6.13
CA ARG A 405 -17.10 33.42 5.93
C ARG A 405 -16.84 32.69 7.26
N VAL A 406 -15.90 33.18 8.04
CA VAL A 406 -15.55 32.58 9.33
C VAL A 406 -16.74 32.60 10.28
N ALA A 407 -17.47 33.70 10.37
CA ALA A 407 -18.66 33.79 11.21
C ALA A 407 -19.74 32.77 10.79
N ILE A 408 -20.02 32.63 9.50
CA ILE A 408 -21.09 31.76 9.01
C ILE A 408 -20.67 30.30 9.01
N THR A 409 -19.42 29.98 8.60
CA THR A 409 -18.98 28.61 8.36
C THR A 409 -18.05 28.03 9.42
N GLY A 410 -17.46 28.84 10.29
CA GLY A 410 -16.40 28.45 11.20
C GLY A 410 -15.09 28.08 10.50
N GLN A 411 -14.91 28.46 9.22
CA GLN A 411 -13.74 28.07 8.40
C GLN A 411 -13.28 29.21 7.50
N THR A 412 -11.95 29.29 7.28
CA THR A 412 -11.34 30.26 6.37
C THR A 412 -11.43 29.86 4.89
N ARG A 413 -11.64 28.56 4.61
CA ARG A 413 -11.74 27.96 3.28
C ARG A 413 -12.94 27.02 3.22
N GLY A 414 -13.39 26.67 2.02
CA GLY A 414 -14.49 25.74 1.83
C GLY A 414 -15.41 26.12 0.67
N PRO A 415 -16.62 25.57 0.61
CA PRO A 415 -17.59 25.81 -0.45
C PRO A 415 -17.94 27.28 -0.66
N GLU A 416 -18.55 27.62 -1.78
CA GLU A 416 -19.08 28.96 -2.06
C GLU A 416 -20.08 29.37 -0.99
N LEU A 417 -19.93 30.58 -0.45
CA LEU A 417 -20.66 30.99 0.75
C LEU A 417 -22.17 31.14 0.50
N ASP A 418 -22.57 31.53 -0.70
CA ASP A 418 -23.96 31.58 -1.12
C ASP A 418 -24.64 30.20 -1.04
N LYS A 419 -23.98 29.15 -1.54
CA LYS A 419 -24.48 27.77 -1.45
C LYS A 419 -24.54 27.26 -0.01
N VAL A 420 -23.59 27.66 0.83
CA VAL A 420 -23.64 27.35 2.27
C VAL A 420 -24.85 27.99 2.92
N ILE A 421 -25.10 29.29 2.65
CA ILE A 421 -26.22 30.06 3.16
C ILE A 421 -27.56 29.44 2.74
N ASP A 422 -27.69 29.04 1.49
CA ASP A 422 -28.89 28.39 0.96
C ASP A 422 -29.17 27.07 1.70
N LEU A 423 -28.11 26.35 2.08
CA LEU A 423 -28.23 25.07 2.79
C LEU A 423 -28.59 25.22 4.27
N ILE A 424 -27.89 26.13 5.00
CA ILE A 424 -28.09 26.28 6.46
C ILE A 424 -29.30 27.16 6.81
N GLY A 425 -29.76 27.97 5.85
CA GLY A 425 -30.91 28.83 5.98
C GLY A 425 -30.64 30.15 6.73
N LEU A 426 -31.55 31.10 6.54
CA LEU A 426 -31.45 32.46 7.09
C LEU A 426 -31.35 32.49 8.60
N GLU A 427 -32.13 31.66 9.29
CA GLU A 427 -32.17 31.64 10.76
C GLU A 427 -30.77 31.31 11.31
N ARG A 428 -30.11 30.30 10.76
CA ARG A 428 -28.77 29.91 11.20
C ARG A 428 -27.72 30.97 10.88
N VAL A 429 -27.83 31.63 9.74
CA VAL A 429 -26.95 32.77 9.39
C VAL A 429 -27.09 33.89 10.40
N LEU A 430 -28.32 34.26 10.77
CA LEU A 430 -28.56 35.30 11.79
C LEU A 430 -28.01 34.91 13.16
N GLU A 431 -28.19 33.66 13.59
CA GLU A 431 -27.58 33.16 14.81
C GLU A 431 -26.08 33.30 14.83
N ARG A 432 -25.39 32.89 13.75
CA ARG A 432 -23.94 32.97 13.59
C ARG A 432 -23.42 34.42 13.60
N LEU A 433 -24.07 35.32 12.89
CA LEU A 433 -23.69 36.73 12.91
C LEU A 433 -23.90 37.38 14.27
N LYS A 434 -24.97 36.98 14.98
CA LYS A 434 -25.25 37.41 16.37
C LYS A 434 -24.16 36.88 17.32
N GLU A 435 -23.78 35.63 17.21
CA GLU A 435 -22.70 35.05 18.01
C GLU A 435 -21.38 35.80 17.75
N ALA A 436 -21.02 36.05 16.48
CA ALA A 436 -19.83 36.82 16.12
C ALA A 436 -19.84 38.26 16.65
N SER A 437 -21.01 38.90 16.76
CA SER A 437 -21.14 40.25 17.32
C SER A 437 -20.94 40.33 18.84
N GLN A 438 -20.85 39.17 19.52
CA GLN A 438 -20.63 39.07 20.96
C GLN A 438 -19.19 38.72 21.34
N ILE A 439 -18.37 38.37 20.36
CA ILE A 439 -16.95 38.07 20.48
C ILE A 439 -16.13 39.36 20.30
#